data_ad91acff87b6f306145e35f02e90e05c
#
_entry.id   ad91acff87b6f306145e35f02e90e05c
#
_cell.length_a   1.000
_cell.length_b   1.000
_cell.length_c   1.000
_cell.angle_alpha   90.00
_cell.angle_beta   90.00
_cell.angle_gamma   90.00
#
_symmetry.space_group_name_H-M   'P 1'
#
loop_
_entity.id
_entity.type
_entity.pdbx_description
1 polymer ?
#
loop_
_entity_poly.entity_id
_entity_poly.type
_entity_poly.pdbx_seq_one_letter_code
_entity_poly.pdbx_strand_id
1 'polypeptide(L)'
;MAKVTKGNVFEELGFDASESADLALRAYLMSEIRKFINVNGLTQMRSARFFGVPQPKISYIKNGKVDKISSDYLVGLLAKTGGEFRYSFKQPTKRQAADRLSA
;
A
#
# COMPACT_ATOMS: atom_id res chain seq x y z
N MET A 1 -18.58 0.08 8.62
CA MET A 1 -17.96 -0.12 8.57
C MET A 1 -17.17 -0.53 8.76
N ALA A 2 -17.14 -0.81 8.61
CA ALA A 2 -16.38 -1.28 8.63
C ALA A 2 -15.55 -1.48 9.09
N LYS A 3 -15.28 -1.77 9.27
CA LYS A 3 -14.50 -2.04 9.65
C LYS A 3 -13.60 -2.52 10.05
N VAL A 4 -13.38 -1.72 10.27
CA VAL A 4 -12.39 -2.40 10.26
C VAL A 4 -12.16 -3.53 10.88
N THR A 5 -11.60 -4.24 10.42
CA THR A 5 -11.61 -5.54 10.92
C THR A 5 -10.29 -5.89 11.49
N LYS A 6 -10.18 -6.99 12.17
CA LYS A 6 -8.95 -7.42 12.75
C LYS A 6 -8.00 -8.01 11.76
N GLY A 7 -8.49 -8.64 10.73
CA GLY A 7 -7.64 -9.20 9.70
C GLY A 7 -7.64 -8.30 8.50
N ASN A 8 -6.88 -8.62 7.49
CA ASN A 8 -6.98 -7.92 6.25
C ASN A 8 -7.62 -8.82 5.21
N VAL A 9 -8.16 -8.18 4.16
CA VAL A 9 -8.92 -8.89 3.14
C VAL A 9 -8.07 -9.94 2.42
N PHE A 10 -6.77 -9.73 2.34
CA PHE A 10 -5.90 -10.66 1.63
C PHE A 10 -5.76 -11.98 2.38
N GLU A 11 -5.77 -11.95 3.70
CA GLU A 11 -5.78 -13.18 4.49
C GLU A 11 -7.06 -13.98 4.23
N GLU A 12 -8.18 -13.28 4.11
CA GLU A 12 -9.46 -13.92 3.81
C GLU A 12 -9.46 -14.58 2.44
N LEU A 13 -8.64 -14.05 1.52
CA LEU A 13 -8.51 -14.60 0.18
C LEU A 13 -7.50 -15.75 0.10
N GLY A 14 -6.89 -16.12 1.22
CA GLY A 14 -6.01 -17.27 1.28
C GLY A 14 -4.53 -16.97 1.23
N PHE A 15 -4.13 -15.71 1.21
CA PHE A 15 -2.71 -15.36 1.28
C PHE A 15 -2.21 -15.55 2.71
N ASP A 16 -0.94 -15.92 2.85
CA ASP A 16 -0.37 -16.07 4.19
C ASP A 16 -0.17 -14.69 4.85
N ALA A 17 0.21 -14.69 6.11
CA ALA A 17 0.31 -13.46 6.89
C ALA A 17 1.32 -12.48 6.27
N SER A 18 2.46 -13.00 5.82
CA SER A 18 3.51 -12.16 5.25
C SER A 18 3.06 -11.52 3.94
N GLU A 19 2.50 -12.32 3.04
CA GLU A 19 2.01 -11.81 1.76
C GLU A 19 0.86 -10.83 1.98
N SER A 20 -0.04 -11.15 2.90
CA SER A 20 -1.19 -10.30 3.18
C SER A 20 -0.75 -8.94 3.70
N ALA A 21 0.25 -8.90 4.57
CA ALA A 21 0.77 -7.65 5.09
C ALA A 21 1.40 -6.81 3.97
N ASP A 22 2.16 -7.44 3.08
CA ASP A 22 2.79 -6.73 1.98
C ASP A 22 1.76 -6.20 0.99
N LEU A 23 0.75 -7.01 0.65
CA LEU A 23 -0.30 -6.56 -0.27
C LEU A 23 -1.10 -5.41 0.32
N ALA A 24 -1.39 -5.47 1.62
CA ALA A 24 -2.07 -4.38 2.30
C ALA A 24 -1.22 -3.10 2.28
N LEU A 25 0.08 -3.24 2.47
CA LEU A 25 1.00 -2.10 2.40
C LEU A 25 0.99 -1.51 0.99
N ARG A 26 1.04 -2.35 -0.04
CA ARG A 26 1.00 -1.85 -1.43
C ARG A 26 -0.29 -1.10 -1.69
N ALA A 27 -1.43 -1.63 -1.24
CA ALA A 27 -2.72 -0.96 -1.42
C ALA A 27 -2.71 0.42 -0.74
N TYR A 28 -2.17 0.49 0.46
CA TYR A 28 -2.06 1.75 1.18
C TYR A 28 -1.17 2.75 0.43
N LEU A 29 0.01 2.30 0.01
CA LEU A 29 0.95 3.17 -0.70
C LEU A 29 0.34 3.69 -2.01
N MET A 30 -0.38 2.82 -2.74
CA MET A 30 -1.07 3.23 -3.96
C MET A 30 -2.12 4.29 -3.66
N SER A 31 -2.84 4.15 -2.55
CA SER A 31 -3.85 5.14 -2.19
C SER A 31 -3.23 6.51 -1.91
N GLU A 32 -2.06 6.54 -1.31
CA GLU A 32 -1.36 7.81 -1.05
C GLU A 32 -0.88 8.45 -2.35
N ILE A 33 -0.41 7.65 -3.30
CA ILE A 33 -0.03 8.17 -4.61
C ILE A 33 -1.25 8.74 -5.33
N ARG A 34 -2.38 8.03 -5.28
CA ARG A 34 -3.63 8.54 -5.89
C ARG A 34 -4.06 9.87 -5.27
N LYS A 35 -3.92 10.01 -3.96
CA LYS A 35 -4.24 11.28 -3.29
C LYS A 35 -3.38 12.42 -3.84
N PHE A 36 -2.09 12.16 -3.98
CA PHE A 36 -1.17 13.16 -4.53
C PHE A 36 -1.58 13.57 -5.95
N ILE A 37 -1.87 12.58 -6.78
CA ILE A 37 -2.29 12.80 -8.17
C ILE A 37 -3.56 13.63 -8.19
N ASN A 38 -4.55 13.26 -7.37
CA ASN A 38 -5.85 13.94 -7.37
C ASN A 38 -5.77 15.35 -6.81
N VAL A 39 -5.06 15.53 -5.70
CA VAL A 39 -4.93 16.85 -5.08
C VAL A 39 -4.24 17.83 -6.03
N ASN A 40 -3.30 17.34 -6.82
CA ASN A 40 -2.54 18.19 -7.73
C ASN A 40 -3.11 18.22 -9.15
N GLY A 41 -4.26 17.59 -9.37
CA GLY A 41 -4.94 17.62 -10.66
C GLY A 41 -4.12 17.05 -11.81
N LEU A 42 -3.32 16.01 -11.54
CA LEU A 42 -2.44 15.47 -12.56
C LEU A 42 -3.18 14.49 -13.48
N THR A 43 -2.98 14.67 -14.78
CA THR A 43 -3.45 13.67 -15.75
C THR A 43 -2.58 12.44 -15.66
N GLN A 44 -3.01 11.35 -16.28
CA GLN A 44 -2.22 10.13 -16.30
C GLN A 44 -0.85 10.36 -16.96
N MET A 45 -0.84 11.14 -18.05
CA MET A 45 0.41 11.46 -18.73
C MET A 45 1.34 12.29 -17.85
N ARG A 46 0.81 13.32 -17.20
CA ARG A 46 1.62 14.15 -16.32
C ARG A 46 2.12 13.38 -15.11
N SER A 47 1.29 12.48 -14.58
CA SER A 47 1.69 11.63 -13.47
C SER A 47 2.86 10.74 -13.89
N ALA A 48 2.75 10.10 -15.05
CA ALA A 48 3.82 9.25 -15.56
C ALA A 48 5.12 10.03 -15.71
N ARG A 49 5.02 11.25 -16.22
CA ARG A 49 6.19 12.11 -16.40
C ARG A 49 6.80 12.52 -15.06
N PHE A 50 5.94 12.91 -14.13
CA PHE A 50 6.42 13.35 -12.81
C PHE A 50 7.13 12.21 -12.07
N PHE A 51 6.52 11.04 -12.05
CA PHE A 51 7.07 9.89 -11.34
C PHE A 51 8.18 9.19 -12.13
N GLY A 52 8.33 9.50 -13.41
CA GLY A 52 9.35 8.88 -14.25
C GLY A 52 9.05 7.43 -14.55
N VAL A 53 7.78 7.09 -14.77
CA VAL A 53 7.34 5.72 -15.02
C VAL A 53 6.47 5.67 -16.28
N PRO A 54 6.37 4.50 -16.92
CA PRO A 54 5.45 4.32 -18.04
C PRO A 54 4.01 4.50 -17.60
N GLN A 55 3.17 5.00 -18.50
CA GLN A 55 1.75 5.21 -18.19
C GLN A 55 1.02 3.95 -17.69
N PRO A 56 1.31 2.74 -18.18
CA PRO A 56 0.68 1.56 -17.61
C PRO A 56 0.89 1.41 -16.09
N LYS A 57 2.02 1.84 -15.56
CA LYS A 57 2.25 1.79 -14.11
C LYS A 57 1.33 2.74 -13.37
N ILE A 58 1.07 3.91 -13.94
CA ILE A 58 0.11 4.84 -13.34
C ILE A 58 -1.29 4.23 -13.37
N SER A 59 -1.64 3.55 -14.46
CA SER A 59 -2.92 2.86 -14.57
C SER A 59 -3.06 1.79 -13.48
N TYR A 60 -2.01 1.00 -13.25
CA TYR A 60 -2.03 -0.01 -12.18
C TYR A 60 -2.27 0.62 -10.82
N ILE A 61 -1.62 1.75 -10.55
CA ILE A 61 -1.78 2.45 -9.28
C ILE A 61 -3.20 2.98 -9.14
N LYS A 62 -3.73 3.58 -10.19
CA LYS A 62 -5.10 4.13 -10.17
C LYS A 62 -6.13 3.05 -9.97
N ASN A 63 -5.88 1.86 -10.46
CA ASN A 63 -6.82 0.74 -10.37
C ASN A 63 -6.52 -0.24 -9.23
N GLY A 64 -5.54 0.09 -8.39
CA GLY A 64 -5.24 -0.73 -7.22
C GLY A 64 -4.72 -2.12 -7.53
N LYS A 65 -3.98 -2.26 -8.62
CA LYS A 65 -3.43 -3.55 -9.04
C LYS A 65 -2.20 -3.90 -8.20
N VAL A 66 -2.45 -4.34 -6.97
CA VAL A 66 -1.39 -4.56 -5.98
C VAL A 66 -0.40 -5.65 -6.37
N ASP A 67 -0.78 -6.54 -7.27
CA ASP A 67 0.10 -7.60 -7.75
C ASP A 67 1.06 -7.14 -8.83
N LYS A 68 0.94 -5.91 -9.33
CA LYS A 68 1.72 -5.44 -10.47
C LYS A 68 2.91 -4.56 -10.10
N ILE A 69 2.96 -4.04 -8.89
CA ILE A 69 4.03 -3.13 -8.48
C ILE A 69 4.45 -3.48 -7.05
N SER A 70 5.74 -3.61 -6.82
CA SER A 70 6.27 -3.97 -5.51
C SER A 70 6.16 -2.81 -4.52
N SER A 71 6.17 -3.13 -3.23
CA SER A 71 6.07 -2.12 -2.19
C SER A 71 7.26 -1.17 -2.18
N ASP A 72 8.47 -1.68 -2.39
CA ASP A 72 9.66 -0.83 -2.42
C ASP A 72 9.62 0.14 -3.59
N TYR A 73 9.10 -0.30 -4.74
CA TYR A 73 8.93 0.58 -5.88
C TYR A 73 7.98 1.73 -5.54
N LEU A 74 6.86 1.39 -4.89
CA LEU A 74 5.87 2.40 -4.49
C LEU A 74 6.43 3.38 -3.47
N VAL A 75 7.22 2.90 -2.53
CA VAL A 75 7.91 3.76 -1.57
C VAL A 75 8.79 4.77 -2.32
N GLY A 76 9.53 4.30 -3.33
CA GLY A 76 10.36 5.18 -4.14
C GLY A 76 9.58 6.28 -4.85
N LEU A 77 8.38 5.92 -5.35
CA LEU A 77 7.54 6.93 -6.00
C LEU A 77 7.07 7.98 -5.00
N LEU A 78 6.62 7.54 -3.83
CA LEU A 78 6.15 8.48 -2.81
C LEU A 78 7.26 9.41 -2.33
N ALA A 79 8.49 8.91 -2.28
CA ALA A 79 9.63 9.75 -1.90
C ALA A 79 9.81 10.93 -2.84
N LYS A 80 9.38 10.80 -4.10
CA LYS A 80 9.50 11.88 -5.09
C LYS A 80 8.50 13.00 -4.86
N THR A 81 7.45 12.75 -4.10
CA THR A 81 6.41 13.77 -3.91
C THR A 81 6.81 14.88 -2.95
N GLY A 82 7.87 14.68 -2.18
CA GLY A 82 8.24 15.62 -1.13
C GLY A 82 7.50 15.39 0.17
N GLY A 83 6.62 14.40 0.20
CA GLY A 83 5.91 14.04 1.42
C GLY A 83 6.80 13.31 2.40
N GLU A 84 6.25 13.02 3.54
CA GLU A 84 7.00 12.47 4.67
C GLU A 84 6.39 11.18 5.14
N PHE A 85 7.21 10.14 5.28
CA PHE A 85 6.74 8.89 5.86
C PHE A 85 6.73 9.02 7.38
N ARG A 86 5.66 8.50 7.97
CA ARG A 86 5.59 8.36 9.42
C ARG A 86 5.46 6.89 9.74
N TYR A 87 6.30 6.42 10.65
CA TYR A 87 6.39 5.00 10.96
C TYR A 87 5.74 4.71 12.30
N SER A 88 4.83 3.77 12.31
CA SER A 88 4.28 3.26 13.55
C SER A 88 3.98 1.78 13.39
N PHE A 89 4.14 1.07 14.48
CA PHE A 89 3.82 -0.35 14.51
C PHE A 89 3.19 -0.65 15.85
N LYS A 90 1.96 -1.13 15.82
CA LYS A 90 1.26 -1.44 17.04
C LYS A 90 1.61 -2.86 17.48
N GLN A 91 2.26 -2.97 18.63
CA GLN A 91 2.60 -4.28 19.17
C GLN A 91 1.33 -5.07 19.49
N PRO A 92 1.36 -6.39 19.33
CA PRO A 92 0.22 -7.19 19.75
C PRO A 92 0.07 -7.15 21.27
N THR A 93 -1.11 -7.46 21.78
CA THR A 93 -1.30 -7.63 23.21
C THR A 93 -0.54 -8.87 23.65
N LYS A 94 -0.31 -8.99 24.96
CA LYS A 94 0.38 -10.17 25.47
C LYS A 94 -0.35 -11.45 25.12
N ARG A 95 -1.68 -11.42 25.14
CA ARG A 95 -2.50 -12.58 24.77
C ARG A 95 -2.31 -12.95 23.31
N GLN A 96 -2.35 -11.96 22.43
CA GLN A 96 -2.14 -12.19 21.01
C GLN A 96 -0.76 -12.77 20.73
N ALA A 97 0.26 -12.20 21.39
CA ALA A 97 1.62 -12.68 21.22
C ALA A 97 1.78 -14.10 21.76
N ALA A 98 1.16 -14.39 22.90
CA ALA A 98 1.22 -15.72 23.50
C ALA A 98 0.61 -16.78 22.57
N ASP A 99 -0.51 -16.43 21.94
CA ASP A 99 -1.15 -17.35 20.97
C ASP A 99 -0.22 -17.66 19.81
N ARG A 100 0.49 -16.66 19.31
CA ARG A 100 1.43 -16.86 18.18
C ARG A 100 2.66 -17.64 18.61
N LEU A 101 3.19 -17.35 19.80
CA LEU A 101 4.39 -18.00 20.28
C LEU A 101 4.18 -19.47 20.64
N SER A 102 2.96 -19.85 20.94
CA SER A 102 2.66 -21.26 21.29
C SER A 102 2.26 -22.07 20.05
N ALA A 103 2.22 -21.47 18.91
CA ALA A 103 1.86 -22.18 17.68
C ALA A 103 3.02 -23.04 17.17
#